data_16ac2d5699098c981b2ae10d2aff49ca
#
_entry.id   16ac2d5699098c981b2ae10d2aff49ca
#
_cell.length_a   1.000
_cell.length_b   1.000
_cell.length_c   1.000
_cell.angle_alpha   90.00
_cell.angle_beta   90.00
_cell.angle_gamma   90.00
#
_symmetry.space_group_name_H-M   'P 1'
#
loop_
_entity.id
_entity.type
_entity.pdbx_description
1 polymer ?
#
loop_
_entity_poly.entity_id
_entity_poly.type
_entity_poly.pdbx_seq_one_letter_code
_entity_poly.pdbx_strand_id
1 'polypeptide(L)'
;FIEGSQVREGKAYSISSRPHEELMSITVKNVGGEFSSYLCSRHVGDTLHISRAYGDFNPQTERPLVGIAAGCGLSPIWSILADAQQPTFLYLSQKSPEYMVFADELAASNITVKKFSTRQQVEETDGWRNGRFEVAKIVTETPDDAHFLVCGSLPFVRDVWQKLTAAGVDESHISTETFFEQ
;
A
#
# COMPACT_ATOMS: atom_id res chain seq x y z
N PHE A 1 11.44 -7.19 9.52
CA PHE A 1 12.45 -6.42 10.23
C PHE A 1 13.81 -6.65 9.58
N ILE A 2 14.50 -5.60 9.19
CA ILE A 2 15.76 -5.68 8.46
C ILE A 2 16.83 -4.96 9.28
N GLU A 3 17.97 -5.62 9.49
CA GLU A 3 19.13 -5.06 10.17
C GLU A 3 20.25 -4.76 9.18
N GLY A 4 20.89 -3.61 9.32
CA GLY A 4 22.10 -3.27 8.60
C GLY A 4 23.32 -3.39 9.51
N SER A 5 24.44 -3.89 9.00
CA SER A 5 25.68 -4.06 9.78
C SER A 5 26.25 -2.76 10.35
N GLN A 6 25.79 -1.61 9.85
CA GLN A 6 26.24 -0.28 10.27
C GLN A 6 25.14 0.52 11.00
N VAL A 7 23.93 -0.01 11.09
CA VAL A 7 22.78 0.64 11.72
C VAL A 7 22.38 -0.16 12.94
N ARG A 8 22.36 0.46 14.12
CA ARG A 8 22.17 -0.20 15.42
C ARG A 8 20.76 -0.75 15.64
N GLU A 9 19.78 -0.28 14.86
CA GLU A 9 18.38 -0.68 15.01
C GLU A 9 17.81 -1.09 13.66
N GLY A 10 17.20 -2.25 13.60
CA GLY A 10 16.47 -2.69 12.41
C GLY A 10 15.14 -1.94 12.26
N LYS A 11 14.61 -1.94 11.04
CA LYS A 11 13.33 -1.34 10.69
C LYS A 11 12.40 -2.37 10.06
N ALA A 12 11.09 -2.20 10.30
CA ALA A 12 10.07 -3.00 9.65
C ALA A 12 9.80 -2.46 8.24
N TYR A 13 9.72 -3.38 7.28
CA TYR A 13 9.27 -3.12 5.92
C TYR A 13 8.26 -4.17 5.52
N SER A 14 7.17 -3.74 4.89
CA SER A 14 6.17 -4.66 4.37
C SER A 14 6.70 -5.38 3.14
N ILE A 15 6.39 -6.67 3.04
CA ILE A 15 6.70 -7.48 1.86
C ILE A 15 5.84 -6.98 0.71
N SER A 16 6.44 -6.78 -0.45
CA SER A 16 5.76 -6.31 -1.66
C SER A 16 5.66 -7.37 -2.76
N SER A 17 6.41 -8.47 -2.66
CA SER A 17 6.24 -9.65 -3.53
C SER A 17 5.01 -10.47 -3.12
N ARG A 18 4.44 -11.19 -4.09
CA ARG A 18 3.35 -12.13 -3.84
C ARG A 18 3.88 -13.41 -3.16
N PRO A 19 3.02 -14.14 -2.40
CA PRO A 19 3.46 -15.31 -1.63
C PRO A 19 4.13 -16.42 -2.45
N HIS A 20 3.77 -16.56 -3.72
CA HIS A 20 4.27 -17.63 -4.61
C HIS A 20 5.42 -17.16 -5.52
N GLU A 21 5.91 -15.93 -5.37
CA GLU A 21 7.10 -15.48 -6.09
C GLU A 21 8.36 -16.11 -5.52
N GLU A 22 9.29 -16.47 -6.41
CA GLU A 22 10.55 -17.12 -6.03
C GLU A 22 11.41 -16.20 -5.14
N LEU A 23 11.34 -14.89 -5.37
CA LEU A 23 12.12 -13.90 -4.65
C LEU A 23 11.21 -13.04 -3.76
N MET A 24 11.59 -12.92 -2.51
CA MET A 24 10.96 -11.95 -1.60
C MET A 24 11.45 -10.54 -1.95
N SER A 25 10.54 -9.61 -2.10
CA SER A 25 10.85 -8.20 -2.34
C SER A 25 10.23 -7.27 -1.31
N ILE A 26 10.86 -6.12 -1.12
CA ILE A 26 10.35 -4.98 -0.37
C ILE A 26 10.47 -3.72 -1.22
N THR A 27 9.60 -2.76 -1.00
CA THR A 27 9.68 -1.44 -1.65
C THR A 27 10.14 -0.41 -0.64
N VAL A 28 11.26 0.25 -0.95
CA VAL A 28 11.88 1.23 -0.05
C VAL A 28 11.87 2.61 -0.70
N LYS A 29 11.31 3.58 0.01
CA LYS A 29 11.45 4.99 -0.32
C LYS A 29 12.61 5.58 0.48
N ASN A 30 13.59 6.17 -0.20
CA ASN A 30 14.62 6.95 0.47
C ASN A 30 14.01 8.27 1.00
N VAL A 31 13.92 8.39 2.31
CA VAL A 31 13.42 9.58 3.01
C VAL A 31 14.55 10.42 3.61
N GLY A 32 15.81 10.11 3.26
CA GLY A 32 17.00 10.79 3.79
C GLY A 32 17.45 10.32 5.18
N GLY A 33 16.73 9.39 5.80
CA GLY A 33 17.14 8.75 7.03
C GLY A 33 18.26 7.74 6.81
N GLU A 34 19.07 7.48 7.86
CA GLU A 34 20.22 6.58 7.79
C GLU A 34 19.87 5.21 7.21
N PHE A 35 18.79 4.58 7.70
CA PHE A 35 18.42 3.23 7.30
C PHE A 35 17.85 3.15 5.88
N SER A 36 16.98 4.08 5.47
CA SER A 36 16.44 4.11 4.11
C SER A 36 17.52 4.41 3.07
N SER A 37 18.47 5.30 3.41
CA SER A 37 19.64 5.59 2.56
C SER A 37 20.56 4.38 2.47
N TYR A 38 20.80 3.68 3.58
CA TYR A 38 21.57 2.43 3.60
C TYR A 38 20.93 1.38 2.68
N LEU A 39 19.63 1.10 2.79
CA LEU A 39 18.97 0.13 1.93
C LEU A 39 19.02 0.52 0.46
N CYS A 40 18.73 1.80 0.14
CA CYS A 40 18.77 2.28 -1.24
C CYS A 40 20.18 2.33 -1.85
N SER A 41 21.25 2.21 -1.04
CA SER A 41 22.63 2.10 -1.51
C SER A 41 23.10 0.66 -1.73
N ARG A 42 22.28 -0.35 -1.50
CA ARG A 42 22.66 -1.76 -1.67
C ARG A 42 22.70 -2.17 -3.13
N HIS A 43 23.57 -3.12 -3.43
CA HIS A 43 23.79 -3.67 -4.76
C HIS A 43 23.55 -5.18 -4.76
N VAL A 44 23.40 -5.73 -5.93
CA VAL A 44 23.30 -7.19 -6.11
C VAL A 44 24.57 -7.86 -5.57
N GLY A 45 24.38 -8.85 -4.70
CA GLY A 45 25.45 -9.56 -3.99
C GLY A 45 25.67 -9.08 -2.55
N ASP A 46 25.08 -7.95 -2.15
CA ASP A 46 25.11 -7.50 -0.75
C ASP A 46 24.22 -8.39 0.12
N THR A 47 24.62 -8.58 1.37
CA THR A 47 23.89 -9.38 2.35
C THR A 47 23.11 -8.48 3.31
N LEU A 48 21.84 -8.80 3.55
CA LEU A 48 20.99 -8.20 4.58
C LEU A 48 20.55 -9.27 5.58
N HIS A 49 20.51 -8.91 6.87
CA HIS A 49 19.91 -9.75 7.90
C HIS A 49 18.46 -9.37 8.10
N ILE A 50 17.57 -10.34 7.96
CA ILE A 50 16.13 -10.13 8.11
C ILE A 50 15.57 -11.07 9.17
N SER A 51 14.53 -10.63 9.89
CA SER A 51 13.73 -11.49 10.77
C SER A 51 12.81 -12.39 9.94
N ARG A 52 12.10 -13.29 10.62
CA ARG A 52 10.92 -13.91 10.03
C ARG A 52 9.86 -12.84 9.74
N ALA A 53 9.02 -13.08 8.74
CA ALA A 53 7.83 -12.27 8.51
C ALA A 53 6.90 -12.32 9.74
N TYR A 54 6.27 -11.19 10.05
CA TYR A 54 5.28 -11.06 11.13
C TYR A 54 4.24 -10.02 10.73
N GLY A 55 3.15 -9.93 11.50
CA GLY A 55 2.02 -9.04 11.26
C GLY A 55 0.80 -9.80 10.75
N ASP A 56 -0.33 -9.12 10.75
CA ASP A 56 -1.67 -9.65 10.49
C ASP A 56 -2.42 -8.87 9.40
N PHE A 57 -1.73 -7.99 8.67
CA PHE A 57 -2.30 -7.22 7.55
C PHE A 57 -2.50 -8.11 6.32
N ASN A 58 -3.22 -9.20 6.49
CA ASN A 58 -3.63 -10.11 5.42
C ASN A 58 -4.95 -10.78 5.82
N PRO A 59 -6.10 -10.18 5.52
CA PRO A 59 -7.40 -10.72 5.90
C PRO A 59 -7.65 -12.05 5.19
N GLN A 60 -8.00 -13.06 5.96
CA GLN A 60 -8.43 -14.35 5.43
C GLN A 60 -9.91 -14.25 5.11
N THR A 61 -10.25 -13.80 3.91
CA THR A 61 -11.63 -13.55 3.48
C THR A 61 -11.83 -13.86 2.01
N GLU A 62 -13.05 -14.27 1.65
CA GLU A 62 -13.50 -14.42 0.27
C GLU A 62 -14.26 -13.18 -0.25
N ARG A 63 -14.39 -12.14 0.60
CA ARG A 63 -15.06 -10.90 0.24
C ARG A 63 -14.28 -10.12 -0.81
N PRO A 64 -14.93 -9.31 -1.65
CA PRO A 64 -14.23 -8.35 -2.50
C PRO A 64 -13.25 -7.50 -1.67
N LEU A 65 -12.05 -7.26 -2.19
CA LEU A 65 -11.02 -6.48 -1.51
C LEU A 65 -10.94 -5.06 -2.07
N VAL A 66 -10.93 -4.07 -1.19
CA VAL A 66 -10.79 -2.66 -1.54
C VAL A 66 -9.54 -2.10 -0.87
N GLY A 67 -8.46 -1.94 -1.63
CA GLY A 67 -7.24 -1.28 -1.18
C GLY A 67 -7.38 0.25 -1.22
N ILE A 68 -7.07 0.91 -0.12
CA ILE A 68 -6.98 2.38 -0.02
C ILE A 68 -5.57 2.73 0.44
N ALA A 69 -4.75 3.18 -0.50
CA ALA A 69 -3.31 3.38 -0.29
C ALA A 69 -2.90 4.84 -0.42
N ALA A 70 -1.92 5.26 0.38
CA ALA A 70 -1.19 6.50 0.17
C ALA A 70 0.33 6.27 0.14
N GLY A 71 0.98 6.78 -0.92
CA GLY A 71 2.43 6.66 -1.07
C GLY A 71 2.91 5.21 -1.05
N CYS A 72 3.90 4.92 -0.19
CA CYS A 72 4.45 3.56 -0.03
C CYS A 72 3.47 2.57 0.59
N GLY A 73 2.32 3.01 1.14
CA GLY A 73 1.25 2.12 1.58
C GLY A 73 0.68 1.22 0.48
N LEU A 74 1.01 1.51 -0.78
CA LEU A 74 0.70 0.64 -1.90
C LEU A 74 1.41 -0.72 -1.80
N SER A 75 2.62 -0.80 -1.23
CA SER A 75 3.45 -2.02 -1.24
C SER A 75 2.76 -3.25 -0.62
N PRO A 76 2.28 -3.23 0.64
CA PRO A 76 1.59 -4.37 1.20
C PRO A 76 0.21 -4.60 0.55
N ILE A 77 -0.49 -3.53 0.16
CA ILE A 77 -1.78 -3.65 -0.51
C ILE A 77 -1.61 -4.33 -1.88
N TRP A 78 -0.58 -3.97 -2.64
CA TRP A 78 -0.26 -4.61 -3.92
C TRP A 78 -0.09 -6.11 -3.77
N SER A 79 0.75 -6.57 -2.83
CA SER A 79 1.03 -8.00 -2.65
C SER A 79 -0.22 -8.82 -2.33
N ILE A 80 -1.18 -8.22 -1.59
CA ILE A 80 -2.45 -8.85 -1.24
C ILE A 80 -3.42 -8.86 -2.44
N LEU A 81 -3.63 -7.69 -3.08
CA LEU A 81 -4.59 -7.58 -4.18
C LEU A 81 -4.16 -8.35 -5.42
N ALA A 82 -2.85 -8.41 -5.70
CA ALA A 82 -2.30 -9.11 -6.85
C ALA A 82 -2.38 -10.65 -6.74
N ASP A 83 -2.53 -11.18 -5.53
CA ASP A 83 -2.69 -12.62 -5.26
C ASP A 83 -4.16 -13.03 -5.06
N ALA A 84 -5.05 -12.06 -4.92
CA ALA A 84 -6.45 -12.28 -4.64
C ALA A 84 -7.20 -12.93 -5.81
N GLN A 85 -8.11 -13.87 -5.49
CA GLN A 85 -8.98 -14.52 -6.47
C GLN A 85 -10.35 -13.85 -6.60
N GLN A 86 -10.74 -13.08 -5.59
CA GLN A 86 -11.97 -12.30 -5.54
C GLN A 86 -11.83 -10.96 -6.27
N PRO A 87 -12.94 -10.26 -6.55
CA PRO A 87 -12.89 -8.91 -7.12
C PRO A 87 -12.04 -7.95 -6.28
N THR A 88 -11.18 -7.19 -6.94
CA THR A 88 -10.24 -6.27 -6.31
C THR A 88 -10.35 -4.85 -6.85
N PHE A 89 -10.29 -3.89 -5.94
CA PHE A 89 -10.34 -2.45 -6.23
C PHE A 89 -9.18 -1.75 -5.53
N LEU A 90 -8.59 -0.75 -6.16
CA LEU A 90 -7.52 0.05 -5.59
C LEU A 90 -7.81 1.55 -5.77
N TYR A 91 -7.83 2.27 -4.65
CA TYR A 91 -7.84 3.73 -4.62
C TYR A 91 -6.49 4.22 -4.10
N LEU A 92 -5.69 4.77 -5.01
CA LEU A 92 -4.31 5.15 -4.73
C LEU A 92 -4.16 6.66 -4.69
N SER A 93 -3.67 7.20 -3.56
CA SER A 93 -3.33 8.61 -3.40
C SER A 93 -1.81 8.80 -3.47
N GLN A 94 -1.34 9.59 -4.43
CA GLN A 94 0.06 9.95 -4.61
C GLN A 94 0.26 11.46 -4.66
N LYS A 95 1.47 11.94 -4.39
CA LYS A 95 1.79 13.37 -4.57
C LYS A 95 1.77 13.76 -6.04
N SER A 96 2.32 12.89 -6.89
CA SER A 96 2.35 12.98 -8.34
C SER A 96 2.53 11.60 -8.97
N PRO A 97 2.28 11.42 -10.29
CA PRO A 97 2.45 10.14 -10.99
C PRO A 97 3.86 9.55 -10.90
N GLU A 98 4.89 10.37 -10.86
CA GLU A 98 6.30 9.94 -10.79
C GLU A 98 6.65 9.13 -9.53
N TYR A 99 5.84 9.25 -8.46
CA TYR A 99 6.01 8.45 -7.24
C TYR A 99 5.26 7.12 -7.28
N MET A 100 4.64 6.79 -8.40
CA MET A 100 3.92 5.52 -8.53
C MET A 100 4.91 4.36 -8.71
N VAL A 101 4.80 3.37 -7.83
CA VAL A 101 5.45 2.07 -7.97
C VAL A 101 4.44 1.06 -8.51
N PHE A 102 4.90 -0.05 -9.08
CA PHE A 102 4.05 -1.12 -9.67
C PHE A 102 3.12 -0.63 -10.79
N ALA A 103 3.55 0.38 -11.57
CA ALA A 103 2.70 0.95 -12.62
C ALA A 103 2.37 -0.06 -13.72
N ASP A 104 3.38 -0.78 -14.19
CA ASP A 104 3.25 -1.78 -15.27
C ASP A 104 2.49 -3.02 -14.77
N GLU A 105 2.79 -3.46 -13.55
CA GLU A 105 2.13 -4.59 -12.91
C GLU A 105 0.63 -4.30 -12.66
N LEU A 106 0.30 -3.11 -12.18
CA LEU A 106 -1.08 -2.68 -12.00
C LEU A 106 -1.81 -2.57 -13.35
N ALA A 107 -1.15 -2.07 -14.40
CA ALA A 107 -1.73 -1.99 -15.73
C ALA A 107 -1.99 -3.37 -16.35
N ALA A 108 -1.16 -4.36 -16.02
CA ALA A 108 -1.31 -5.75 -16.47
C ALA A 108 -2.25 -6.59 -15.59
N SER A 109 -2.71 -6.06 -14.46
CA SER A 109 -3.56 -6.77 -13.50
C SER A 109 -5.05 -6.64 -13.82
N ASN A 110 -5.87 -7.48 -13.15
CA ASN A 110 -7.34 -7.39 -13.18
C ASN A 110 -7.90 -6.46 -12.09
N ILE A 111 -7.04 -5.69 -11.39
CA ILE A 111 -7.44 -4.79 -10.32
C ILE A 111 -8.10 -3.54 -10.93
N THR A 112 -9.27 -3.18 -10.45
CA THR A 112 -9.90 -1.90 -10.81
C THR A 112 -9.20 -0.75 -10.09
N VAL A 113 -8.39 0.06 -10.80
CA VAL A 113 -7.52 1.08 -10.20
C VAL A 113 -8.06 2.48 -10.45
N LYS A 114 -8.17 3.29 -9.39
CA LYS A 114 -8.38 4.75 -9.44
C LYS A 114 -7.21 5.45 -8.75
N LYS A 115 -6.55 6.35 -9.46
CA LYS A 115 -5.33 7.05 -9.02
C LYS A 115 -5.61 8.54 -8.81
N PHE A 116 -5.10 9.11 -7.72
CA PHE A 116 -5.32 10.50 -7.34
C PHE A 116 -3.99 11.22 -7.13
N SER A 117 -3.78 12.31 -7.89
CA SER A 117 -2.62 13.20 -7.72
C SER A 117 -2.99 14.37 -6.81
N THR A 118 -2.32 14.47 -5.64
CA THR A 118 -2.70 15.41 -4.60
C THR A 118 -1.93 16.73 -4.63
N ARG A 119 -0.83 16.82 -5.38
CA ARG A 119 0.02 18.01 -5.45
C ARG A 119 0.32 18.49 -6.87
N GLN A 120 0.40 17.57 -7.81
CA GLN A 120 0.63 17.90 -9.21
C GLN A 120 -0.67 17.82 -9.98
N GLN A 121 -0.96 18.82 -10.81
CA GLN A 121 -2.05 18.74 -11.77
C GLN A 121 -1.69 17.75 -12.86
N VAL A 122 -2.62 16.86 -13.18
CA VAL A 122 -2.47 15.83 -14.22
C VAL A 122 -3.62 15.92 -15.21
N GLU A 123 -3.38 15.44 -16.44
CA GLU A 123 -4.48 15.10 -17.34
C GLU A 123 -5.24 13.92 -16.76
N GLU A 124 -6.57 14.00 -16.73
CA GLU A 124 -7.41 12.94 -16.17
C GLU A 124 -7.57 11.78 -17.16
N THR A 125 -6.44 11.17 -17.51
CA THR A 125 -6.29 10.00 -18.37
C THR A 125 -5.79 8.81 -17.55
N ASP A 126 -5.88 7.61 -18.09
CA ASP A 126 -5.34 6.37 -17.48
C ASP A 126 -5.73 6.14 -16.01
N GLY A 127 -6.94 6.59 -15.65
CA GLY A 127 -7.46 6.43 -14.28
C GLY A 127 -6.94 7.45 -13.28
N TRP A 128 -6.13 8.44 -13.70
CA TRP A 128 -5.73 9.56 -12.85
C TRP A 128 -6.86 10.57 -12.66
N ARG A 129 -6.90 11.14 -11.46
CA ARG A 129 -7.78 12.24 -11.06
C ARG A 129 -6.98 13.28 -10.29
N ASN A 130 -7.38 14.53 -10.34
CA ASN A 130 -6.79 15.59 -9.54
C ASN A 130 -7.42 15.65 -8.15
N GLY A 131 -6.58 15.95 -7.14
CA GLY A 131 -7.02 16.12 -5.77
C GLY A 131 -7.04 14.84 -4.94
N ARG A 132 -7.98 14.74 -4.00
CA ARG A 132 -8.13 13.62 -3.07
C ARG A 132 -9.42 12.86 -3.37
N PHE A 133 -9.43 11.56 -3.12
CA PHE A 133 -10.65 10.78 -3.18
C PHE A 133 -11.58 11.09 -1.98
N GLU A 134 -12.86 10.85 -2.18
CA GLU A 134 -13.89 10.92 -1.16
C GLU A 134 -14.22 9.50 -0.68
N VAL A 135 -14.01 9.22 0.61
CA VAL A 135 -14.20 7.85 1.16
C VAL A 135 -15.67 7.41 1.04
N ALA A 136 -16.62 8.30 1.28
CA ALA A 136 -18.04 7.96 1.12
C ALA A 136 -18.36 7.50 -0.32
N LYS A 137 -17.71 8.10 -1.32
CA LYS A 137 -17.86 7.68 -2.72
C LYS A 137 -17.23 6.32 -2.98
N ILE A 138 -16.09 6.02 -2.35
CA ILE A 138 -15.49 4.68 -2.42
C ILE A 138 -16.50 3.63 -1.95
N VAL A 139 -17.11 3.84 -0.78
CA VAL A 139 -18.10 2.91 -0.20
C VAL A 139 -19.29 2.69 -1.13
N THR A 140 -19.78 3.74 -1.80
CA THR A 140 -20.93 3.60 -2.73
C THR A 140 -20.58 2.99 -4.08
N GLU A 141 -19.31 3.00 -4.47
CA GLU A 141 -18.81 2.47 -5.76
C GLU A 141 -18.26 1.04 -5.66
N THR A 142 -18.17 0.49 -4.46
CA THR A 142 -17.63 -0.86 -4.19
C THR A 142 -18.73 -1.77 -3.63
N PRO A 143 -18.57 -3.10 -3.68
CA PRO A 143 -19.55 -4.03 -3.13
C PRO A 143 -19.82 -3.78 -1.64
N ASP A 144 -21.08 -3.91 -1.22
CA ASP A 144 -21.53 -3.63 0.15
C ASP A 144 -20.87 -4.53 1.21
N ASP A 145 -20.43 -5.71 0.81
CA ASP A 145 -19.77 -6.69 1.67
C ASP A 145 -18.24 -6.66 1.56
N ALA A 146 -17.66 -5.64 0.92
CA ALA A 146 -16.23 -5.56 0.71
C ALA A 146 -15.43 -5.48 2.01
N HIS A 147 -14.19 -6.01 1.98
CA HIS A 147 -13.19 -5.83 3.01
C HIS A 147 -12.18 -4.75 2.58
N PHE A 148 -11.98 -3.77 3.44
CA PHE A 148 -11.13 -2.61 3.16
C PHE A 148 -9.74 -2.80 3.77
N LEU A 149 -8.70 -2.60 2.94
CA LEU A 149 -7.30 -2.60 3.30
C LEU A 149 -6.78 -1.17 3.25
N VAL A 150 -6.44 -0.58 4.38
CA VAL A 150 -6.01 0.82 4.44
C VAL A 150 -4.54 0.90 4.86
N CYS A 151 -3.67 1.46 4.02
CA CYS A 151 -2.25 1.61 4.35
C CYS A 151 -1.67 2.94 3.89
N GLY A 152 -0.84 3.54 4.75
CA GLY A 152 -0.18 4.82 4.54
C GLY A 152 0.36 5.43 5.83
N SER A 153 0.52 6.76 5.87
CA SER A 153 0.90 7.45 7.11
C SER A 153 -0.20 7.36 8.17
N LEU A 154 0.16 7.42 9.45
CA LEU A 154 -0.80 7.34 10.55
C LEU A 154 -1.96 8.35 10.43
N PRO A 155 -1.75 9.65 10.09
CA PRO A 155 -2.86 10.57 9.89
C PRO A 155 -3.80 10.16 8.74
N PHE A 156 -3.24 9.62 7.64
CA PHE A 156 -4.02 9.14 6.51
C PHE A 156 -4.89 7.93 6.90
N VAL A 157 -4.30 6.93 7.52
CA VAL A 157 -5.02 5.71 7.92
C VAL A 157 -6.14 6.04 8.91
N ARG A 158 -5.87 6.91 9.90
CA ARG A 158 -6.88 7.36 10.86
C ARG A 158 -8.04 8.08 10.18
N ASP A 159 -7.76 9.02 9.28
CA ASP A 159 -8.80 9.79 8.56
C ASP A 159 -9.68 8.86 7.71
N VAL A 160 -9.06 7.93 6.97
CA VAL A 160 -9.79 6.98 6.14
C VAL A 160 -10.63 6.03 6.99
N TRP A 161 -10.07 5.47 8.06
CA TRP A 161 -10.79 4.57 8.97
C TRP A 161 -12.02 5.25 9.58
N GLN A 162 -11.87 6.49 10.09
CA GLN A 162 -12.99 7.26 10.63
C GLN A 162 -14.10 7.52 9.60
N LYS A 163 -13.71 7.78 8.35
CA LYS A 163 -14.67 8.03 7.28
C LYS A 163 -15.37 6.74 6.81
N LEU A 164 -14.68 5.60 6.80
CA LEU A 164 -15.28 4.31 6.50
C LEU A 164 -16.33 3.93 7.56
N THR A 165 -15.98 4.03 8.84
CA THR A 165 -16.90 3.75 9.95
C THR A 165 -18.08 4.72 9.98
N ALA A 166 -17.85 6.01 9.72
CA ALA A 166 -18.92 7.01 9.59
C ALA A 166 -19.85 6.75 8.38
N ALA A 167 -19.36 6.10 7.33
CA ALA A 167 -20.15 5.67 6.18
C ALA A 167 -20.88 4.32 6.41
N GLY A 168 -20.75 3.73 7.61
CA GLY A 168 -21.45 2.50 8.00
C GLY A 168 -20.70 1.20 7.73
N VAL A 169 -19.42 1.26 7.36
CA VAL A 169 -18.60 0.06 7.21
C VAL A 169 -18.30 -0.53 8.60
N ASP A 170 -18.56 -1.82 8.78
CA ASP A 170 -18.25 -2.54 10.01
C ASP A 170 -16.72 -2.60 10.22
N GLU A 171 -16.26 -2.34 11.45
CA GLU A 171 -14.85 -2.32 11.79
C GLU A 171 -14.15 -3.67 11.53
N SER A 172 -14.87 -4.77 11.65
CA SER A 172 -14.37 -6.12 11.32
C SER A 172 -14.06 -6.31 9.83
N HIS A 173 -14.54 -5.40 8.97
CA HIS A 173 -14.25 -5.37 7.54
C HIS A 173 -13.18 -4.34 7.17
N ILE A 174 -12.44 -3.84 8.14
CA ILE A 174 -11.36 -2.85 7.91
C ILE A 174 -10.06 -3.36 8.53
N SER A 175 -9.09 -3.65 7.69
CA SER A 175 -7.71 -3.92 8.10
C SER A 175 -6.84 -2.69 7.85
N THR A 176 -5.99 -2.34 8.81
CA THR A 176 -5.15 -1.15 8.71
C THR A 176 -3.68 -1.47 8.97
N GLU A 177 -2.79 -0.86 8.21
CA GLU A 177 -1.35 -0.83 8.50
C GLU A 177 -0.84 0.61 8.40
N THR A 178 0.04 1.01 9.33
CA THR A 178 0.56 2.37 9.37
C THR A 178 2.06 2.41 9.21
N PHE A 179 2.54 3.35 8.40
CA PHE A 179 3.96 3.68 8.34
C PHE A 179 4.21 4.93 9.18
N PHE A 180 5.14 4.81 10.11
CA PHE A 180 5.60 5.95 10.90
C PHE A 180 6.52 6.81 10.04
N GLU A 181 6.20 8.09 9.91
CA GLU A 181 7.17 9.08 9.41
C GLU A 181 8.26 9.22 10.48
N GLN A 182 9.49 8.95 10.10
CA GLN A 182 10.67 9.14 10.95
C GLN A 182 11.37 10.42 10.55
#